data_c47aa19ddba83727598affe8ba2dd0f4
#
_entry.id   c47aa19ddba83727598affe8ba2dd0f4
#
_cell.length_a   1.000
_cell.length_b   1.000
_cell.length_c   1.000
_cell.angle_alpha   90.00
_cell.angle_beta   90.00
_cell.angle_gamma   90.00
#
_symmetry.space_group_name_H-M   'P 1'
#
loop_
_entity.id
_entity.type
_entity.pdbx_description
1 polymer ?
#
loop_
_entity_poly.entity_id
_entity_poly.type
_entity_poly.pdbx_seq_one_letter_code
_entity_poly.pdbx_strand_id
1 'polypeptide(L)'
;MSKSCFDEALSVSDVLHNNGDIEWQPLALTLVEYPKGDWLGKFFALISLSPFGIGAGFVSLILFRRDLHTITFFIGTLVNEGLNIILKHIICEARPLSRGNLYNEYGMPSSHAQFIWFFSTYVLYFVLIRLHHINNNSIISALWRVIIVGGCIFLSLLVSIARVYLHYHTTSQVVVGGIVGFIFATLWFAVVHRVFTPLFPQLVSLKFCEMLMIRDTTLIPNVLWFEYTTSRQEARARGRKMAALKPTQ
;
A
#
# COMPACT_ATOMS: atom_id res chain seq x y z
N MET A 1 32.18 11.32 -5.65
CA MET A 1 31.66 10.08 -5.02
C MET A 1 30.59 9.34 -5.87
N SER A 2 29.86 10.00 -6.78
CA SER A 2 28.77 9.35 -7.56
C SER A 2 29.23 8.55 -8.78
N LYS A 3 30.37 8.85 -9.41
CA LYS A 3 30.88 8.12 -10.60
C LYS A 3 31.41 6.72 -10.31
N SER A 4 32.07 6.51 -9.17
CA SER A 4 32.68 5.20 -8.82
C SER A 4 31.62 4.11 -8.52
N CYS A 5 30.48 4.48 -7.91
CA CYS A 5 29.36 3.54 -7.67
C CYS A 5 28.70 3.06 -8.97
N PHE A 6 28.66 3.94 -9.98
CA PHE A 6 28.03 3.64 -11.27
C PHE A 6 28.90 2.69 -12.12
N ASP A 7 30.23 2.91 -12.11
CA ASP A 7 31.18 2.08 -12.89
C ASP A 7 31.30 0.67 -12.33
N GLU A 8 31.20 0.49 -11.01
CA GLU A 8 31.24 -0.82 -10.36
C GLU A 8 29.95 -1.63 -10.60
N ALA A 9 28.78 -0.95 -10.64
CA ALA A 9 27.51 -1.57 -10.99
C ALA A 9 27.44 -2.05 -12.45
N LEU A 10 28.04 -1.32 -13.40
CA LEU A 10 28.13 -1.69 -14.81
C LEU A 10 29.05 -2.89 -15.04
N SER A 11 30.19 -2.99 -14.36
CA SER A 11 31.14 -4.10 -14.52
C SER A 11 30.59 -5.45 -14.04
N VAL A 12 29.73 -5.46 -13.04
CA VAL A 12 29.07 -6.68 -12.54
C VAL A 12 27.94 -7.13 -13.45
N SER A 13 27.25 -6.20 -14.14
CA SER A 13 26.15 -6.53 -15.05
C SER A 13 26.64 -7.25 -16.33
N ASP A 14 27.84 -6.92 -16.83
CA ASP A 14 28.40 -7.52 -18.03
C ASP A 14 28.85 -8.98 -17.85
N VAL A 15 29.13 -9.38 -16.59
CA VAL A 15 29.56 -10.76 -16.27
C VAL A 15 28.35 -11.73 -16.18
N LEU A 16 27.15 -11.23 -15.94
CA LEU A 16 25.94 -12.05 -15.76
C LEU A 16 25.11 -12.25 -17.05
N HIS A 17 25.53 -11.71 -18.18
CA HIS A 17 24.78 -11.70 -19.46
C HIS A 17 24.81 -13.04 -20.23
N ASN A 18 25.27 -14.12 -19.63
CA ASN A 18 25.43 -15.42 -20.35
C ASN A 18 24.50 -16.52 -19.77
N ASN A 19 23.20 -16.26 -19.66
CA ASN A 19 22.22 -17.30 -19.40
C ASN A 19 21.17 -17.33 -20.51
N GLY A 20 21.40 -18.29 -21.42
CA GLY A 20 20.49 -18.97 -22.34
C GLY A 20 19.19 -18.27 -22.76
N ASP A 21 18.92 -18.34 -24.04
CA ASP A 21 17.79 -17.91 -24.89
C ASP A 21 16.33 -17.91 -24.29
N ILE A 22 16.13 -17.35 -23.10
CA ILE A 22 14.78 -17.16 -22.56
C ILE A 22 14.20 -15.88 -23.15
N GLU A 23 13.20 -16.04 -24.03
CA GLU A 23 12.47 -14.91 -24.61
C GLU A 23 11.53 -14.29 -23.55
N TRP A 24 11.80 -13.04 -23.16
CA TRP A 24 10.97 -12.27 -22.24
C TRP A 24 9.91 -11.49 -23.00
N GLN A 25 8.68 -11.42 -22.45
CA GLN A 25 7.60 -10.63 -23.03
C GLN A 25 6.98 -9.73 -21.97
N PRO A 26 6.63 -8.47 -22.34
CA PRO A 26 5.97 -7.58 -21.41
C PRO A 26 4.52 -8.01 -21.16
N LEU A 27 4.05 -7.83 -19.92
CA LEU A 27 2.63 -7.92 -19.62
C LEU A 27 1.95 -6.68 -20.23
N ALA A 28 0.93 -6.90 -21.05
CA ALA A 28 0.17 -5.82 -21.71
C ALA A 28 -0.24 -4.75 -20.69
N LEU A 29 -0.07 -3.46 -21.02
CA LEU A 29 -0.32 -2.27 -20.21
C LEU A 29 0.68 -2.03 -19.05
N THR A 30 1.67 -2.88 -18.86
CA THR A 30 2.67 -2.70 -17.80
C THR A 30 4.04 -3.07 -18.32
N LEU A 31 5.09 -2.47 -17.73
CA LEU A 31 6.49 -2.79 -18.08
C LEU A 31 6.99 -4.05 -17.35
N VAL A 32 6.11 -4.85 -16.73
CA VAL A 32 6.51 -6.09 -16.06
C VAL A 32 6.68 -7.19 -17.09
N GLU A 33 7.88 -7.70 -17.23
CA GLU A 33 8.26 -8.76 -18.16
C GLU A 33 8.25 -10.12 -17.46
N TYR A 34 7.87 -11.17 -18.20
CA TYR A 34 7.92 -12.55 -17.75
C TYR A 34 8.37 -13.48 -18.89
N PRO A 35 8.93 -14.68 -18.59
CA PRO A 35 9.38 -15.63 -19.59
C PRO A 35 8.20 -16.12 -20.44
N LYS A 36 8.40 -16.15 -21.77
CA LYS A 36 7.37 -16.63 -22.71
C LYS A 36 7.03 -18.09 -22.46
N GLY A 37 5.73 -18.37 -22.29
CA GLY A 37 5.23 -19.72 -22.00
C GLY A 37 5.21 -20.11 -20.53
N ASP A 38 5.72 -19.28 -19.62
CA ASP A 38 5.69 -19.53 -18.18
C ASP A 38 4.41 -18.98 -17.53
N TRP A 39 3.50 -19.90 -17.19
CA TRP A 39 2.23 -19.57 -16.50
C TRP A 39 2.47 -19.00 -15.09
N LEU A 40 3.45 -19.54 -14.39
CA LEU A 40 3.78 -19.10 -13.03
C LEU A 40 4.42 -17.72 -13.07
N GLY A 41 5.30 -17.47 -14.04
CA GLY A 41 5.87 -16.16 -14.30
C GLY A 41 4.79 -15.11 -14.61
N LYS A 42 3.79 -15.45 -15.42
CA LYS A 42 2.65 -14.58 -15.72
C LYS A 42 1.82 -14.26 -14.46
N PHE A 43 1.57 -15.25 -13.61
CA PHE A 43 0.87 -15.07 -12.33
C PHE A 43 1.65 -14.14 -11.40
N PHE A 44 2.96 -14.34 -11.26
CA PHE A 44 3.81 -13.46 -10.45
C PHE A 44 3.95 -12.05 -11.03
N ALA A 45 3.93 -11.91 -12.35
CA ALA A 45 3.89 -10.60 -12.98
C ALA A 45 2.62 -9.82 -12.61
N LEU A 46 1.45 -10.50 -12.62
CA LEU A 46 0.19 -9.89 -12.16
C LEU A 46 0.24 -9.49 -10.68
N ILE A 47 0.77 -10.35 -9.81
CA ILE A 47 0.90 -10.05 -8.38
C ILE A 47 1.84 -8.86 -8.15
N SER A 48 2.88 -8.70 -8.96
CA SER A 48 3.79 -7.56 -8.89
C SER A 48 3.11 -6.21 -9.16
N LEU A 49 1.89 -6.20 -9.72
CA LEU A 49 1.09 -4.98 -9.90
C LEU A 49 0.31 -4.56 -8.65
N SER A 50 0.29 -5.38 -7.59
CA SER A 50 -0.46 -5.09 -6.38
C SER A 50 -0.16 -3.73 -5.74
N PRO A 51 1.08 -3.18 -5.72
CA PRO A 51 1.33 -1.83 -5.21
C PRO A 51 0.56 -0.74 -5.97
N PHE A 52 0.43 -0.88 -7.30
CA PHE A 52 -0.37 0.05 -8.11
C PHE A 52 -1.86 -0.06 -7.81
N GLY A 53 -2.37 -1.29 -7.67
CA GLY A 53 -3.76 -1.52 -7.26
C GLY A 53 -4.07 -0.94 -5.87
N ILE A 54 -3.17 -1.10 -4.91
CA ILE A 54 -3.28 -0.50 -3.57
C ILE A 54 -3.25 1.04 -3.66
N GLY A 55 -2.35 1.60 -4.47
CA GLY A 55 -2.28 3.04 -4.72
C GLY A 55 -3.58 3.61 -5.28
N ALA A 56 -4.15 2.95 -6.30
CA ALA A 56 -5.46 3.31 -6.85
C ALA A 56 -6.57 3.19 -5.81
N GLY A 57 -6.52 2.17 -4.95
CA GLY A 57 -7.42 2.01 -3.80
C GLY A 57 -7.32 3.18 -2.82
N PHE A 58 -6.12 3.64 -2.48
CA PHE A 58 -5.92 4.82 -1.62
C PHE A 58 -6.53 6.07 -2.25
N VAL A 59 -6.26 6.33 -3.52
CA VAL A 59 -6.84 7.49 -4.23
C VAL A 59 -8.37 7.44 -4.19
N SER A 60 -8.98 6.29 -4.50
CA SER A 60 -10.41 6.08 -4.38
C SER A 60 -10.93 6.36 -2.97
N LEU A 61 -10.30 5.77 -1.94
CA LEU A 61 -10.74 5.97 -0.55
C LEU A 61 -10.61 7.44 -0.12
N ILE A 62 -9.54 8.13 -0.51
CA ILE A 62 -9.34 9.55 -0.19
C ILE A 62 -10.40 10.41 -0.87
N LEU A 63 -10.71 10.17 -2.13
CA LEU A 63 -11.69 10.94 -2.88
C LEU A 63 -13.12 10.75 -2.35
N PHE A 64 -13.50 9.52 -2.02
CA PHE A 64 -14.88 9.20 -1.63
C PHE A 64 -15.11 9.22 -0.12
N ARG A 65 -14.16 8.78 0.68
CA ARG A 65 -14.33 8.73 2.14
C ARG A 65 -13.76 9.92 2.88
N ARG A 66 -12.70 10.53 2.37
CA ARG A 66 -12.08 11.76 2.91
C ARG A 66 -11.74 11.68 4.41
N ASP A 67 -11.30 10.50 4.85
CA ASP A 67 -10.97 10.23 6.23
C ASP A 67 -9.51 10.55 6.53
N LEU A 68 -9.24 11.30 7.59
CA LEU A 68 -7.87 11.74 7.98
C LEU A 68 -6.94 10.56 8.21
N HIS A 69 -7.43 9.46 8.78
CA HIS A 69 -6.59 8.30 9.01
C HIS A 69 -6.12 7.65 7.72
N THR A 70 -7.00 7.55 6.72
CA THR A 70 -6.66 7.06 5.37
C THR A 70 -5.64 7.98 4.69
N ILE A 71 -5.82 9.31 4.83
CA ILE A 71 -4.90 10.30 4.29
C ILE A 71 -3.51 10.17 4.94
N THR A 72 -3.44 10.07 6.27
CA THR A 72 -2.15 9.91 6.97
C THR A 72 -1.48 8.59 6.66
N PHE A 73 -2.22 7.51 6.46
CA PHE A 73 -1.68 6.23 6.00
C PHE A 73 -1.07 6.37 4.59
N PHE A 74 -1.78 7.02 3.68
CA PHE A 74 -1.27 7.26 2.32
C PHE A 74 -0.02 8.14 2.32
N ILE A 75 0.02 9.21 3.12
CA ILE A 75 1.24 10.02 3.30
C ILE A 75 2.40 9.14 3.76
N GLY A 76 2.16 8.20 4.68
CA GLY A 76 3.16 7.23 5.11
C GLY A 76 3.70 6.37 3.97
N THR A 77 2.84 5.95 3.03
CA THR A 77 3.31 5.20 1.84
C THR A 77 4.20 6.05 0.95
N LEU A 78 3.87 7.33 0.76
CA LEU A 78 4.70 8.24 -0.05
C LEU A 78 6.05 8.52 0.62
N VAL A 79 6.07 8.74 1.94
CA VAL A 79 7.31 8.93 2.70
C VAL A 79 8.17 7.66 2.67
N ASN A 80 7.54 6.47 2.75
CA ASN A 80 8.24 5.20 2.63
C ASN A 80 8.90 5.02 1.25
N GLU A 81 8.24 5.47 0.18
CA GLU A 81 8.82 5.46 -1.17
C GLU A 81 9.98 6.47 -1.30
N GLY A 82 9.83 7.65 -0.73
CA GLY A 82 10.92 8.62 -0.63
C GLY A 82 12.14 8.05 0.13
N LEU A 83 11.90 7.35 1.24
CA LEU A 83 12.95 6.65 1.99
C LEU A 83 13.62 5.57 1.13
N ASN A 84 12.86 4.81 0.34
CA ASN A 84 13.40 3.81 -0.57
C ASN A 84 14.37 4.43 -1.59
N ILE A 85 13.99 5.56 -2.20
CA ILE A 85 14.82 6.28 -3.16
C ILE A 85 16.12 6.74 -2.51
N ILE A 86 16.07 7.30 -1.31
CA ILE A 86 17.26 7.74 -0.57
C ILE A 86 18.19 6.55 -0.28
N LEU A 87 17.65 5.44 0.23
CA LEU A 87 18.42 4.23 0.55
C LEU A 87 19.08 3.63 -0.69
N LYS A 88 18.40 3.61 -1.83
CA LYS A 88 18.97 3.16 -3.10
C LYS A 88 20.23 3.94 -3.49
N HIS A 89 20.21 5.26 -3.31
CA HIS A 89 21.38 6.11 -3.63
C HIS A 89 22.49 6.04 -2.58
N ILE A 90 22.21 5.55 -1.38
CA ILE A 90 23.23 5.31 -0.35
C ILE A 90 23.91 3.95 -0.53
N ILE A 91 23.11 2.90 -0.81
CA ILE A 91 23.59 1.50 -0.88
C ILE A 91 24.21 1.19 -2.23
N CYS A 92 23.68 1.74 -3.33
CA CYS A 92 24.18 1.63 -4.70
C CYS A 92 24.38 0.18 -5.21
N GLU A 93 23.63 -0.81 -4.72
CA GLU A 93 23.77 -2.20 -5.16
C GLU A 93 23.07 -2.43 -6.49
N ALA A 94 23.75 -3.14 -7.42
CA ALA A 94 23.21 -3.45 -8.75
C ALA A 94 22.09 -4.48 -8.69
N ARG A 95 21.24 -4.50 -9.71
CA ARG A 95 20.22 -5.54 -9.93
C ARG A 95 20.84 -6.81 -10.53
N PRO A 96 20.24 -8.01 -10.30
CA PRO A 96 20.76 -9.27 -10.84
C PRO A 96 20.71 -9.35 -12.37
N LEU A 97 19.79 -8.64 -13.03
CA LEU A 97 19.67 -8.57 -14.48
C LEU A 97 19.49 -7.11 -14.93
N SER A 98 20.35 -6.65 -15.82
CA SER A 98 20.18 -5.37 -16.52
C SER A 98 19.23 -5.58 -17.72
N ARG A 99 17.99 -5.16 -17.60
CA ARG A 99 16.98 -5.21 -18.67
C ARG A 99 16.83 -3.84 -19.30
N GLY A 100 17.59 -3.58 -20.37
CA GLY A 100 17.50 -2.35 -21.16
C GLY A 100 17.72 -1.03 -20.39
N ASN A 101 17.72 0.09 -21.11
CA ASN A 101 17.99 1.42 -20.55
C ASN A 101 16.93 1.96 -19.58
N LEU A 102 15.77 1.32 -19.46
CA LEU A 102 14.68 1.74 -18.54
C LEU A 102 14.90 1.34 -17.09
N TYR A 103 15.81 0.40 -16.80
CA TYR A 103 16.02 -0.15 -15.46
C TYR A 103 17.40 0.15 -14.87
N ASN A 104 17.99 1.27 -15.25
CA ASN A 104 19.28 1.74 -14.72
C ASN A 104 19.22 2.21 -13.25
N GLU A 105 18.25 1.70 -12.48
CA GLU A 105 18.11 2.01 -11.07
C GLU A 105 18.81 0.96 -10.20
N TYR A 106 19.35 1.42 -9.07
CA TYR A 106 19.91 0.54 -8.04
C TYR A 106 18.87 -0.50 -7.56
N GLY A 107 19.36 -1.69 -7.19
CA GLY A 107 18.52 -2.82 -6.79
C GLY A 107 18.13 -2.85 -5.34
N MET A 108 18.93 -2.30 -4.43
CA MET A 108 18.73 -2.39 -2.98
C MET A 108 18.34 -1.06 -2.35
N PRO A 109 17.29 -1.04 -1.51
CA PRO A 109 16.32 -2.10 -1.22
C PRO A 109 15.24 -2.23 -2.30
N SER A 110 14.56 -3.40 -2.37
CA SER A 110 13.44 -3.61 -3.29
C SER A 110 12.24 -2.73 -2.91
N SER A 111 11.83 -1.80 -3.79
CA SER A 111 10.71 -0.89 -3.54
C SER A 111 9.37 -1.63 -3.37
N HIS A 112 9.11 -2.66 -4.19
CA HIS A 112 7.90 -3.47 -4.07
C HIS A 112 7.81 -4.21 -2.75
N ALA A 113 8.91 -4.83 -2.30
CA ALA A 113 8.96 -5.50 -1.01
C ALA A 113 8.79 -4.49 0.13
N GLN A 114 9.52 -3.37 0.10
CA GLN A 114 9.42 -2.32 1.13
C GLN A 114 7.99 -1.76 1.23
N PHE A 115 7.35 -1.45 0.09
CA PHE A 115 5.99 -0.94 0.04
C PHE A 115 4.98 -1.94 0.62
N ILE A 116 5.01 -3.20 0.16
CA ILE A 116 3.99 -4.17 0.56
C ILE A 116 4.12 -4.59 2.02
N TRP A 117 5.35 -4.70 2.55
CA TRP A 117 5.59 -4.97 3.97
C TRP A 117 5.22 -3.77 4.85
N PHE A 118 5.48 -2.54 4.39
CA PHE A 118 4.98 -1.34 5.05
C PHE A 118 3.44 -1.34 5.14
N PHE A 119 2.77 -1.55 4.00
CA PHE A 119 1.32 -1.59 3.93
C PHE A 119 0.73 -2.65 4.86
N SER A 120 1.21 -3.89 4.77
CA SER A 120 0.69 -5.02 5.54
C SER A 120 0.93 -4.86 7.04
N THR A 121 2.09 -4.36 7.44
CA THR A 121 2.41 -4.09 8.85
C THR A 121 1.54 -2.97 9.41
N TYR A 122 1.32 -1.90 8.65
CA TYR A 122 0.44 -0.83 9.08
C TYR A 122 -1.01 -1.32 9.24
N VAL A 123 -1.52 -2.11 8.28
CA VAL A 123 -2.85 -2.74 8.38
C VAL A 123 -2.94 -3.67 9.60
N LEU A 124 -1.90 -4.46 9.87
CA LEU A 124 -1.82 -5.31 11.06
C LEU A 124 -2.03 -4.49 12.33
N TYR A 125 -1.26 -3.44 12.54
CA TYR A 125 -1.38 -2.58 13.72
C TYR A 125 -2.73 -1.87 13.78
N PHE A 126 -3.23 -1.40 12.65
CA PHE A 126 -4.55 -0.77 12.58
C PHE A 126 -5.66 -1.73 13.02
N VAL A 127 -5.64 -2.97 12.53
CA VAL A 127 -6.64 -3.99 12.86
C VAL A 127 -6.52 -4.46 14.31
N LEU A 128 -5.30 -4.70 14.80
CA LEU A 128 -5.08 -5.24 16.14
C LEU A 128 -5.22 -4.20 17.25
N ILE A 129 -4.76 -2.97 17.01
CA ILE A 129 -4.74 -1.95 18.07
C ILE A 129 -6.01 -1.10 17.98
N ARG A 130 -6.33 -0.56 16.82
CA ARG A 130 -7.41 0.41 16.67
C ARG A 130 -8.79 -0.23 16.61
N LEU A 131 -8.99 -1.24 15.76
CA LEU A 131 -10.29 -1.91 15.65
C LEU A 131 -10.62 -2.81 16.84
N HIS A 132 -9.63 -3.26 17.61
CA HIS A 132 -9.86 -4.09 18.79
C HIS A 132 -10.59 -3.32 19.90
N HIS A 133 -10.27 -2.05 20.10
CA HIS A 133 -10.91 -1.23 21.13
C HIS A 133 -12.36 -0.82 20.82
N ILE A 134 -12.77 -0.96 19.58
CA ILE A 134 -14.02 -0.37 19.08
C ILE A 134 -15.11 -1.43 18.87
N ASN A 135 -14.79 -2.71 18.81
CA ASN A 135 -15.76 -3.70 18.36
C ASN A 135 -16.02 -4.84 19.35
N ASN A 136 -17.31 -5.15 19.46
CA ASN A 136 -17.90 -6.21 20.27
C ASN A 136 -17.24 -7.58 19.99
N ASN A 137 -17.15 -8.44 21.02
CA ASN A 137 -16.56 -9.79 21.03
C ASN A 137 -17.27 -10.83 20.13
N SER A 138 -17.72 -10.44 18.94
CA SER A 138 -18.31 -11.37 17.99
C SER A 138 -17.22 -12.20 17.29
N ILE A 139 -17.40 -13.52 17.23
CA ILE A 139 -16.53 -14.47 16.50
C ILE A 139 -16.37 -14.03 15.03
N ILE A 140 -17.44 -13.52 14.41
CA ILE A 140 -17.42 -13.03 13.03
C ILE A 140 -16.44 -11.84 12.88
N SER A 141 -16.42 -10.92 13.84
CA SER A 141 -15.49 -9.78 13.78
C SER A 141 -14.03 -10.20 13.97
N ALA A 142 -13.79 -11.23 14.79
CA ALA A 142 -12.45 -11.82 14.94
C ALA A 142 -12.00 -12.52 13.65
N LEU A 143 -12.88 -13.29 13.02
CA LEU A 143 -12.59 -13.99 11.78
C LEU A 143 -12.21 -13.03 10.65
N TRP A 144 -12.98 -11.95 10.44
CA TRP A 144 -12.65 -10.92 9.45
C TRP A 144 -11.29 -10.28 9.67
N ARG A 145 -10.93 -10.01 10.92
CA ARG A 145 -9.60 -9.48 11.27
C ARG A 145 -8.48 -10.44 10.87
N VAL A 146 -8.63 -11.71 11.18
CA VAL A 146 -7.65 -12.75 10.81
C VAL A 146 -7.54 -12.88 9.29
N ILE A 147 -8.66 -12.88 8.57
CA ILE A 147 -8.67 -12.96 7.09
C ILE A 147 -7.95 -11.75 6.47
N ILE A 148 -8.23 -10.53 6.93
CA ILE A 148 -7.58 -9.32 6.40
C ILE A 148 -6.08 -9.35 6.66
N VAL A 149 -5.67 -9.57 7.91
CA VAL A 149 -4.25 -9.58 8.28
C VAL A 149 -3.52 -10.73 7.61
N GLY A 150 -4.08 -11.94 7.63
CA GLY A 150 -3.51 -13.10 6.96
C GLY A 150 -3.39 -12.90 5.45
N GLY A 151 -4.40 -12.31 4.82
CA GLY A 151 -4.39 -11.97 3.40
C GLY A 151 -3.32 -10.94 3.04
N CYS A 152 -3.13 -9.91 3.86
CA CYS A 152 -2.07 -8.92 3.67
C CYS A 152 -0.67 -9.53 3.81
N ILE A 153 -0.43 -10.35 4.83
CA ILE A 153 0.86 -11.04 5.02
C ILE A 153 1.11 -12.01 3.86
N PHE A 154 0.11 -12.79 3.47
CA PHE A 154 0.21 -13.71 2.34
C PHE A 154 0.53 -12.97 1.03
N LEU A 155 -0.12 -11.84 0.76
CA LEU A 155 0.20 -10.99 -0.40
C LEU A 155 1.63 -10.46 -0.34
N SER A 156 2.13 -10.06 0.84
CA SER A 156 3.51 -9.58 1.00
C SER A 156 4.53 -10.66 0.69
N LEU A 157 4.28 -11.90 1.11
CA LEU A 157 5.11 -13.05 0.77
C LEU A 157 5.07 -13.33 -0.73
N LEU A 158 3.89 -13.35 -1.35
CA LEU A 158 3.75 -13.58 -2.79
C LEU A 158 4.47 -12.51 -3.62
N VAL A 159 4.33 -11.23 -3.28
CA VAL A 159 5.05 -10.15 -3.96
C VAL A 159 6.57 -10.32 -3.78
N SER A 160 7.03 -10.64 -2.57
CA SER A 160 8.45 -10.87 -2.30
C SER A 160 9.03 -12.01 -3.15
N ILE A 161 8.32 -13.14 -3.22
CA ILE A 161 8.70 -14.29 -4.06
C ILE A 161 8.68 -13.90 -5.54
N ALA A 162 7.65 -13.18 -5.98
CA ALA A 162 7.51 -12.73 -7.36
C ALA A 162 8.71 -11.88 -7.82
N ARG A 163 9.24 -11.00 -6.96
CA ARG A 163 10.40 -10.16 -7.30
C ARG A 163 11.69 -10.96 -7.47
N VAL A 164 11.85 -12.04 -6.70
CA VAL A 164 12.99 -12.95 -6.83
C VAL A 164 12.79 -13.87 -8.05
N TYR A 165 11.63 -14.48 -8.20
CA TYR A 165 11.31 -15.40 -9.28
C TYR A 165 11.46 -14.76 -10.69
N LEU A 166 10.99 -13.52 -10.82
CA LEU A 166 11.12 -12.75 -12.07
C LEU A 166 12.50 -12.11 -12.24
N HIS A 167 13.48 -12.41 -11.38
CA HIS A 167 14.85 -11.89 -11.43
C HIS A 167 14.98 -10.35 -11.44
N TYR A 168 14.00 -9.64 -10.87
CA TYR A 168 14.10 -8.19 -10.69
C TYR A 168 15.00 -7.81 -9.52
N HIS A 169 15.08 -8.65 -8.50
CA HIS A 169 15.86 -8.44 -7.28
C HIS A 169 16.46 -9.74 -6.77
N THR A 170 17.56 -9.62 -6.04
CA THR A 170 18.12 -10.74 -5.26
C THR A 170 17.29 -10.96 -3.99
N THR A 171 17.43 -12.13 -3.37
CA THR A 171 16.76 -12.44 -2.10
C THR A 171 17.16 -11.45 -0.99
N SER A 172 18.44 -11.04 -0.93
CA SER A 172 18.93 -10.05 0.03
C SER A 172 18.24 -8.70 -0.14
N GLN A 173 18.10 -8.21 -1.39
CA GLN A 173 17.44 -6.94 -1.70
C GLN A 173 15.97 -6.93 -1.27
N VAL A 174 15.28 -8.07 -1.43
CA VAL A 174 13.88 -8.24 -1.03
C VAL A 174 13.74 -8.31 0.49
N VAL A 175 14.61 -9.06 1.17
CA VAL A 175 14.60 -9.19 2.63
C VAL A 175 14.89 -7.84 3.29
N VAL A 176 15.91 -7.13 2.84
CA VAL A 176 16.23 -5.79 3.37
C VAL A 176 15.06 -4.81 3.11
N GLY A 177 14.45 -4.85 1.91
CA GLY A 177 13.26 -4.06 1.63
C GLY A 177 12.12 -4.36 2.60
N GLY A 178 11.85 -5.66 2.86
CA GLY A 178 10.85 -6.08 3.83
C GLY A 178 11.11 -5.59 5.26
N ILE A 179 12.35 -5.70 5.73
CA ILE A 179 12.77 -5.24 7.07
C ILE A 179 12.60 -3.72 7.19
N VAL A 180 13.06 -2.95 6.21
CA VAL A 180 12.91 -1.48 6.19
C VAL A 180 11.43 -1.10 6.20
N GLY A 181 10.61 -1.75 5.36
CA GLY A 181 9.16 -1.52 5.31
C GLY A 181 8.48 -1.80 6.65
N PHE A 182 8.82 -2.93 7.30
CA PHE A 182 8.31 -3.30 8.61
C PHE A 182 8.67 -2.28 9.70
N ILE A 183 9.96 -1.92 9.80
CA ILE A 183 10.45 -0.97 10.80
C ILE A 183 9.78 0.40 10.59
N PHE A 184 9.78 0.88 9.35
CA PHE A 184 9.20 2.19 9.03
C PHE A 184 7.69 2.21 9.29
N ALA A 185 6.95 1.15 8.96
CA ALA A 185 5.52 1.03 9.27
C ALA A 185 5.25 1.12 10.78
N THR A 186 6.08 0.45 11.58
CA THR A 186 5.97 0.47 13.05
C THR A 186 6.17 1.88 13.61
N LEU A 187 7.20 2.58 13.14
CA LEU A 187 7.49 3.95 13.54
C LEU A 187 6.38 4.90 13.08
N TRP A 188 5.97 4.80 11.82
CA TRP A 188 4.92 5.65 11.26
C TRP A 188 3.57 5.45 11.95
N PHE A 189 3.19 4.19 12.21
CA PHE A 189 1.98 3.90 12.98
C PHE A 189 2.03 4.50 14.38
N ALA A 190 3.17 4.39 15.07
CA ALA A 190 3.35 4.99 16.40
C ALA A 190 3.21 6.52 16.35
N VAL A 191 3.77 7.18 15.34
CA VAL A 191 3.62 8.63 15.13
C VAL A 191 2.16 8.99 14.85
N VAL A 192 1.50 8.28 13.94
CA VAL A 192 0.09 8.52 13.63
C VAL A 192 -0.79 8.32 14.86
N HIS A 193 -0.56 7.24 15.60
CA HIS A 193 -1.38 6.91 16.76
C HIS A 193 -1.19 7.88 17.94
N ARG A 194 0.06 8.28 18.22
CA ARG A 194 0.40 9.10 19.40
C ARG A 194 0.39 10.61 19.14
N VAL A 195 0.67 11.04 17.91
CA VAL A 195 0.81 12.45 17.56
C VAL A 195 -0.36 12.93 16.72
N PHE A 196 -0.63 12.28 15.58
CA PHE A 196 -1.64 12.78 14.66
C PHE A 196 -3.07 12.50 15.12
N THR A 197 -3.35 11.33 15.69
CA THR A 197 -4.72 10.99 16.14
C THR A 197 -5.26 11.97 17.18
N PRO A 198 -4.53 12.41 18.22
CA PRO A 198 -4.99 13.45 19.12
C PRO A 198 -5.22 14.83 18.48
N LEU A 199 -4.53 15.11 17.37
CA LEU A 199 -4.65 16.37 16.62
C LEU A 199 -5.79 16.35 15.60
N PHE A 200 -6.34 15.20 15.24
CA PHE A 200 -7.40 15.10 14.23
C PHE A 200 -8.60 16.00 14.48
N PRO A 201 -9.17 16.10 15.69
CA PRO A 201 -10.29 17.00 15.96
C PRO A 201 -9.97 18.48 15.65
N GLN A 202 -8.72 18.91 15.93
CA GLN A 202 -8.27 20.26 15.63
C GLN A 202 -8.06 20.46 14.11
N LEU A 203 -7.50 19.47 13.42
CA LEU A 203 -7.30 19.52 11.98
C LEU A 203 -8.62 19.58 11.21
N VAL A 204 -9.62 18.79 11.60
CA VAL A 204 -10.95 18.80 10.95
C VAL A 204 -11.65 20.14 11.11
N SER A 205 -11.39 20.89 12.19
CA SER A 205 -11.99 22.21 12.43
C SER A 205 -11.40 23.32 11.56
N LEU A 206 -10.34 23.06 10.81
CA LEU A 206 -9.76 24.03 9.87
C LEU A 206 -10.72 24.27 8.70
N LYS A 207 -10.90 25.52 8.29
CA LYS A 207 -11.77 25.90 7.15
C LYS A 207 -11.47 25.13 5.86
N PHE A 208 -10.19 24.83 5.61
CA PHE A 208 -9.77 24.03 4.46
C PHE A 208 -10.30 22.57 4.53
N CYS A 209 -10.21 21.96 5.70
CA CYS A 209 -10.72 20.61 5.91
C CYS A 209 -12.25 20.56 5.82
N GLU A 210 -12.92 21.57 6.33
CA GLU A 210 -14.37 21.75 6.23
C GLU A 210 -14.80 21.90 4.76
N MET A 211 -14.11 22.75 3.98
CA MET A 211 -14.37 22.93 2.56
C MET A 211 -14.21 21.64 1.75
N LEU A 212 -13.20 20.83 2.07
CA LEU A 212 -12.96 19.52 1.44
C LEU A 212 -13.81 18.40 2.03
N MET A 213 -14.64 18.70 3.05
CA MET A 213 -15.44 17.71 3.80
C MET A 213 -14.57 16.55 4.35
N ILE A 214 -13.38 16.89 4.82
CA ILE A 214 -12.49 15.92 5.47
C ILE A 214 -13.07 15.63 6.85
N ARG A 215 -13.13 14.35 7.19
CA ARG A 215 -13.74 13.89 8.45
C ARG A 215 -12.78 13.07 9.29
N ASP A 216 -13.00 13.08 10.57
CA ASP A 216 -12.37 12.16 11.52
C ASP A 216 -13.37 11.08 11.93
N THR A 217 -13.07 9.85 11.58
CA THR A 217 -13.89 8.68 11.95
C THR A 217 -13.32 7.94 13.16
N THR A 218 -12.32 8.51 13.85
CA THR A 218 -11.57 7.87 14.94
C THR A 218 -12.45 7.39 16.07
N LEU A 219 -13.45 8.19 16.46
CA LEU A 219 -14.34 7.92 17.59
C LEU A 219 -15.62 7.16 17.18
N ILE A 220 -15.81 6.86 15.90
CA ILE A 220 -17.01 6.16 15.42
C ILE A 220 -16.74 4.65 15.41
N PRO A 221 -17.39 3.86 16.26
CA PRO A 221 -17.06 2.43 16.44
C PRO A 221 -17.27 1.60 15.17
N ASN A 222 -18.36 1.81 14.47
CA ASN A 222 -18.66 1.09 13.22
C ASN A 222 -19.11 2.09 12.16
N VAL A 223 -18.14 2.62 11.42
CA VAL A 223 -18.38 3.67 10.42
C VAL A 223 -19.40 3.23 9.37
N LEU A 224 -19.30 1.99 8.88
CA LEU A 224 -20.23 1.48 7.86
C LEU A 224 -21.67 1.40 8.40
N TRP A 225 -21.85 0.92 9.62
CA TRP A 225 -23.16 0.86 10.25
C TRP A 225 -23.69 2.26 10.54
N PHE A 226 -22.86 3.16 11.02
CA PHE A 226 -23.22 4.55 11.25
C PHE A 226 -23.69 5.23 9.96
N GLU A 227 -22.92 5.12 8.88
CA GLU A 227 -23.27 5.68 7.56
C GLU A 227 -24.59 5.09 7.03
N TYR A 228 -24.75 3.77 7.12
CA TYR A 228 -25.98 3.10 6.70
C TYR A 228 -27.19 3.58 7.48
N THR A 229 -27.11 3.60 8.82
CA THR A 229 -28.23 3.99 9.67
C THR A 229 -28.61 5.46 9.50
N THR A 230 -27.62 6.35 9.41
CA THR A 230 -27.82 7.78 9.19
C THR A 230 -28.45 8.06 7.84
N SER A 231 -27.93 7.46 6.77
CA SER A 231 -28.50 7.61 5.43
C SER A 231 -29.94 7.10 5.35
N ARG A 232 -30.22 5.96 5.99
CA ARG A 232 -31.56 5.37 6.04
C ARG A 232 -32.55 6.24 6.84
N GLN A 233 -32.10 6.81 7.95
CA GLN A 233 -32.95 7.71 8.77
C GLN A 233 -33.28 8.98 8.00
N GLU A 234 -32.28 9.58 7.34
CA GLU A 234 -32.48 10.80 6.54
C GLU A 234 -33.42 10.54 5.34
N ALA A 235 -33.24 9.44 4.61
CA ALA A 235 -34.12 9.07 3.51
C ALA A 235 -35.58 8.91 3.96
N ARG A 236 -35.79 8.27 5.13
CA ARG A 236 -37.15 8.12 5.72
C ARG A 236 -37.73 9.47 6.17
N ALA A 237 -36.91 10.36 6.74
CA ALA A 237 -37.35 11.68 7.16
C ALA A 237 -37.78 12.53 5.95
N ARG A 238 -37.00 12.51 4.88
CA ARG A 238 -37.35 13.21 3.63
C ARG A 238 -38.59 12.61 2.95
N GLY A 239 -38.71 11.29 2.90
CA GLY A 239 -39.91 10.62 2.39
C GLY A 239 -41.18 11.02 3.10
N ARG A 240 -41.14 11.13 4.46
CA ARG A 240 -42.29 11.61 5.25
C ARG A 240 -42.62 13.08 4.96
N LYS A 241 -41.63 13.95 4.84
CA LYS A 241 -41.83 15.36 4.45
C LYS A 241 -42.49 15.49 3.08
N MET A 242 -42.02 14.71 2.11
CA MET A 242 -42.58 14.72 0.75
C MET A 242 -44.02 14.17 0.72
N ALA A 243 -44.33 13.14 1.50
CA ALA A 243 -45.70 12.61 1.61
C ALA A 243 -46.66 13.62 2.26
N ALA A 244 -46.18 14.38 3.25
CA ALA A 244 -46.98 15.43 3.91
C ALA A 244 -47.24 16.67 3.01
N LEU A 245 -46.41 16.88 1.97
CA LEU A 245 -46.55 17.98 1.01
C LEU A 245 -47.46 17.63 -0.18
N LYS A 246 -47.88 16.35 -0.34
CA LYS A 246 -48.86 15.99 -1.37
C LYS A 246 -50.24 16.47 -0.94
N PRO A 247 -50.94 17.32 -1.76
CA PRO A 247 -52.31 17.72 -1.45
C PRO A 247 -53.19 16.48 -1.39
N THR A 248 -54.00 16.36 -0.36
CA THR A 248 -55.13 15.41 -0.33
C THR A 248 -56.08 15.79 -1.44
N GLN A 249 -56.12 14.99 -2.51
CA GLN A 249 -57.15 15.04 -3.54
C GLN A 249 -58.45 14.49 -2.99
#